data_7df1d4d68a14c60d6a7a840f22195ace
#
_entry.id   7df1d4d68a14c60d6a7a840f22195ace
#
_cell.length_a   1.000
_cell.length_b   1.000
_cell.length_c   1.000
_cell.angle_alpha   90.00
_cell.angle_beta   90.00
_cell.angle_gamma   90.00
#
_symmetry.space_group_name_H-M   'P 1'
#
loop_
_entity.id
_entity.type
_entity.pdbx_description
1 polymer ?
#
loop_
_entity_poly.entity_id
_entity_poly.type
_entity_poly.pdbx_seq_one_letter_code
_entity_poly.pdbx_strand_id
1 'polypeptide(L)'
;MKIISTLTILLLIMILVVGCKSKAEPLTIPNAISLLQNSSSSDQFYSVTPNKQFDFPRDHGNHVNYSTEWWYFTGNLKTEENRHFGYQLTFFRRGLPNNNEKRESKWAAENIYMGHFTLTDTTNNTFHQFEKFNRNSFNMAGSSDKHLDVWIDKWFVTTDSNNPLMLNVSAKESGISINFQLESDRDPVLQGDNGYSVKSRKENSASYYYSVPRMDTTGIISISDRNYDVKGMTWLDREWTSNGLAKDQEGWDWFGLHLDNKIDIMFYQLRLQSGNIDSTSSGRMINGKNSIQLNNENFQISVIDHWESPLTGIRYPSKWELSIPNHGLELAIHPYISNQELTGLFRYWEGAVQINGTINGTPITGSGYVELTGY
;
A
#
# COMPACT_ATOMS: atom_id res chain seq x y z
N MET A 1 -70.50 -6.04 -18.68
CA MET A 1 -69.78 -5.88 -17.38
C MET A 1 -68.46 -6.65 -17.27
N LYS A 2 -68.15 -7.72 -18.01
CA LYS A 2 -66.91 -8.48 -17.93
C LYS A 2 -65.75 -7.88 -18.76
N ILE A 3 -66.02 -7.08 -19.80
CA ILE A 3 -64.97 -6.51 -20.69
C ILE A 3 -64.30 -5.29 -20.08
N ILE A 4 -65.00 -4.50 -19.26
CA ILE A 4 -64.46 -3.30 -18.59
C ILE A 4 -63.50 -3.69 -17.48
N SER A 5 -63.70 -4.80 -16.79
CA SER A 5 -62.84 -5.33 -15.72
C SER A 5 -61.46 -5.78 -16.26
N THR A 6 -61.42 -6.37 -17.46
CA THR A 6 -60.17 -6.88 -18.07
C THR A 6 -59.30 -5.73 -18.60
N LEU A 7 -59.90 -4.68 -19.13
CA LEU A 7 -59.18 -3.49 -19.61
C LEU A 7 -58.53 -2.69 -18.45
N THR A 8 -59.23 -2.61 -17.30
CA THR A 8 -58.70 -1.90 -16.11
C THR A 8 -57.53 -2.65 -15.48
N ILE A 9 -57.55 -3.98 -15.46
CA ILE A 9 -56.46 -4.80 -14.96
C ILE A 9 -55.25 -4.72 -15.90
N LEU A 10 -55.43 -4.70 -17.21
CA LEU A 10 -54.33 -4.53 -18.18
C LEU A 10 -53.68 -3.12 -18.05
N LEU A 11 -54.47 -2.08 -17.82
CA LEU A 11 -53.97 -0.73 -17.62
C LEU A 11 -53.17 -0.58 -16.30
N LEU A 12 -53.61 -1.25 -15.22
CA LEU A 12 -52.88 -1.30 -13.95
C LEU A 12 -51.54 -2.05 -14.05
N ILE A 13 -51.50 -3.14 -14.82
CA ILE A 13 -50.24 -3.89 -15.06
C ILE A 13 -49.29 -3.06 -15.93
N MET A 14 -49.80 -2.29 -16.90
CA MET A 14 -48.95 -1.44 -17.75
C MET A 14 -48.36 -0.26 -17.00
N ILE A 15 -49.01 0.26 -15.95
CA ILE A 15 -48.49 1.32 -15.08
C ILE A 15 -47.39 0.81 -14.14
N LEU A 16 -47.44 -0.47 -13.72
CA LEU A 16 -46.44 -1.09 -12.87
C LEU A 16 -45.11 -1.42 -13.61
N VAL A 17 -45.12 -1.49 -14.95
CA VAL A 17 -43.94 -1.78 -15.76
C VAL A 17 -43.20 -0.52 -16.20
N VAL A 18 -43.78 0.69 -16.05
CA VAL A 18 -43.16 1.97 -16.41
C VAL A 18 -42.42 2.65 -15.22
N GLY A 19 -42.62 2.13 -14.02
CA GLY A 19 -41.98 2.68 -12.82
C GLY A 19 -40.74 1.88 -12.40
N CYS A 20 -39.60 2.31 -12.79
CA CYS A 20 -38.24 2.15 -12.28
C CYS A 20 -37.21 1.87 -13.37
N LYS A 21 -37.04 2.80 -14.28
CA LYS A 21 -35.71 3.06 -14.84
C LYS A 21 -35.06 4.11 -13.95
N SER A 22 -34.67 3.75 -12.75
CA SER A 22 -33.56 4.43 -12.10
C SER A 22 -32.35 4.18 -13.00
N LYS A 23 -31.85 5.21 -13.68
CA LYS A 23 -30.46 5.18 -14.15
C LYS A 23 -29.64 4.91 -12.90
N ALA A 24 -29.16 3.66 -12.76
CA ALA A 24 -28.07 3.40 -11.84
C ALA A 24 -26.97 4.36 -12.29
N GLU A 25 -26.68 5.38 -11.50
CA GLU A 25 -25.46 6.15 -11.69
C GLU A 25 -24.32 5.12 -11.67
N PRO A 26 -23.37 5.21 -12.60
CA PRO A 26 -22.23 4.32 -12.57
C PRO A 26 -21.66 4.43 -11.17
N LEU A 27 -21.52 3.30 -10.48
CA LEU A 27 -20.81 3.21 -9.21
C LEU A 27 -19.40 3.78 -9.48
N THR A 28 -19.19 5.02 -9.08
CA THR A 28 -17.85 5.59 -9.05
C THR A 28 -17.09 4.79 -8.01
N ILE A 29 -16.19 3.92 -8.47
CA ILE A 29 -15.30 3.16 -7.59
C ILE A 29 -14.48 4.19 -6.82
N PRO A 30 -14.52 4.20 -5.49
CA PRO A 30 -13.76 5.15 -4.72
C PRO A 30 -12.28 4.98 -5.03
N ASN A 31 -11.61 6.05 -5.39
CA ASN A 31 -10.16 6.08 -5.47
C ASN A 31 -9.60 5.94 -4.04
N ALA A 32 -8.50 5.19 -3.84
CA ALA A 32 -7.80 5.08 -2.55
C ALA A 32 -7.52 6.46 -1.91
N ILE A 33 -7.28 7.46 -2.74
CA ILE A 33 -7.08 8.86 -2.38
C ILE A 33 -8.31 9.45 -1.69
N SER A 34 -9.52 9.13 -2.14
CA SER A 34 -10.75 9.67 -1.54
C SER A 34 -10.93 9.26 -0.07
N LEU A 35 -10.41 8.11 0.33
CA LEU A 35 -10.38 7.69 1.74
C LEU A 35 -9.39 8.52 2.57
N LEU A 36 -8.26 8.87 1.99
CA LEU A 36 -7.23 9.67 2.67
C LEU A 36 -7.61 11.16 2.70
N GLN A 37 -8.24 11.68 1.64
CA GLN A 37 -8.73 13.06 1.57
C GLN A 37 -10.00 13.28 2.42
N ASN A 38 -10.89 12.29 2.47
CA ASN A 38 -12.11 12.33 3.29
C ASN A 38 -11.86 11.93 4.75
N SER A 39 -10.59 11.96 5.20
CA SER A 39 -10.29 11.91 6.62
C SER A 39 -10.89 13.15 7.26
N SER A 40 -12.22 13.13 7.50
CA SER A 40 -12.86 14.14 8.32
C SER A 40 -12.04 14.25 9.60
N SER A 41 -11.48 15.42 9.81
CA SER A 41 -10.98 15.84 11.11
C SER A 41 -12.17 15.81 12.08
N SER A 42 -12.56 14.59 12.52
CA SER A 42 -13.36 14.52 13.71
C SER A 42 -12.41 14.92 14.82
N ASP A 43 -12.82 15.85 15.69
CA ASP A 43 -12.10 16.23 16.92
C ASP A 43 -11.77 15.04 17.83
N GLN A 44 -12.08 13.84 17.39
CA GLN A 44 -11.90 12.56 18.07
C GLN A 44 -10.55 11.90 17.80
N PHE A 45 -9.84 12.25 16.71
CA PHE A 45 -8.54 11.67 16.40
C PHE A 45 -7.42 12.68 16.60
N TYR A 46 -6.27 12.18 17.06
CA TYR A 46 -5.10 13.01 17.30
C TYR A 46 -4.51 13.49 15.97
N SER A 47 -4.06 14.73 15.94
CA SER A 47 -3.22 15.23 14.87
C SER A 47 -1.78 14.80 15.07
N VAL A 48 -1.08 14.56 13.96
CA VAL A 48 0.34 14.29 13.95
C VAL A 48 1.10 15.59 14.25
N THR A 49 2.04 15.54 15.19
CA THR A 49 2.84 16.69 15.63
C THR A 49 4.34 16.40 15.52
N PRO A 50 5.19 17.41 15.30
CA PRO A 50 6.65 17.23 15.33
C PRO A 50 7.15 16.67 16.67
N ASN A 51 8.38 16.15 16.66
CA ASN A 51 9.12 15.71 17.85
C ASN A 51 8.56 14.49 18.60
N LYS A 52 7.80 13.61 17.91
CA LYS A 52 7.45 12.32 18.50
C LYS A 52 8.73 11.53 18.82
N GLN A 53 8.78 10.98 20.02
CA GLN A 53 9.76 9.94 20.36
C GLN A 53 9.14 8.57 19.99
N PHE A 54 9.82 7.86 19.08
CA PHE A 54 9.40 6.50 18.72
C PHE A 54 9.87 5.51 19.78
N ASP A 55 9.01 4.58 20.11
CA ASP A 55 9.22 3.53 21.09
C ASP A 55 9.03 2.15 20.43
N PHE A 56 10.12 1.43 20.19
CA PHE A 56 10.08 0.10 19.62
C PHE A 56 10.27 -0.97 20.71
N PRO A 57 9.48 -2.05 20.70
CA PRO A 57 8.60 -2.53 19.62
C PRO A 57 7.18 -1.95 19.60
N ARG A 58 6.80 -1.07 20.54
CA ARG A 58 5.45 -0.52 20.68
C ARG A 58 4.94 0.12 19.38
N ASP A 59 5.74 0.95 18.74
CA ASP A 59 5.33 1.69 17.54
C ASP A 59 5.27 0.81 16.27
N HIS A 60 5.62 -0.47 16.36
CA HIS A 60 5.26 -1.46 15.33
C HIS A 60 3.77 -1.84 15.41
N GLY A 61 3.14 -1.72 16.56
CA GLY A 61 1.75 -1.99 16.81
C GLY A 61 0.79 -0.91 16.28
N ASN A 62 -0.46 -0.97 16.71
CA ASN A 62 -1.48 -0.03 16.26
C ASN A 62 -1.45 1.31 17.01
N HIS A 63 -2.04 2.32 16.37
CA HIS A 63 -2.18 3.68 16.87
C HIS A 63 -3.63 4.13 16.76
N VAL A 64 -4.53 3.51 17.53
CA VAL A 64 -5.99 3.70 17.43
C VAL A 64 -6.46 5.13 17.64
N ASN A 65 -5.64 5.98 18.26
CA ASN A 65 -5.92 7.41 18.42
C ASN A 65 -5.78 8.20 17.12
N TYR A 66 -5.25 7.60 16.08
CA TYR A 66 -5.18 8.18 14.73
C TYR A 66 -6.20 7.53 13.81
N SER A 67 -6.72 8.28 12.85
CA SER A 67 -7.83 7.82 12.04
C SER A 67 -7.46 6.74 11.05
N THR A 68 -6.22 6.74 10.57
CA THR A 68 -5.76 5.83 9.51
C THR A 68 -4.34 5.39 9.78
N GLU A 69 -4.06 4.12 9.51
CA GLU A 69 -2.70 3.57 9.54
C GLU A 69 -2.60 2.37 8.62
N TRP A 70 -1.36 2.04 8.21
CA TRP A 70 -1.09 0.87 7.40
C TRP A 70 0.24 0.20 7.75
N TRP A 71 0.26 -1.11 7.48
CA TRP A 71 1.40 -1.99 7.49
C TRP A 71 1.58 -2.50 6.06
N TYR A 72 2.61 -2.04 5.38
CA TYR A 72 2.83 -2.27 3.96
C TYR A 72 4.11 -3.07 3.77
N PHE A 73 3.96 -4.30 3.26
CA PHE A 73 5.05 -5.21 2.99
C PHE A 73 5.15 -5.46 1.49
N THR A 74 6.34 -5.29 0.93
CA THR A 74 6.64 -5.64 -0.45
C THR A 74 7.96 -6.37 -0.55
N GLY A 75 8.08 -7.31 -1.48
CA GLY A 75 9.32 -8.08 -1.61
C GLY A 75 9.56 -8.66 -2.98
N ASN A 76 10.83 -8.93 -3.22
CA ASN A 76 11.32 -9.64 -4.39
C ASN A 76 12.02 -10.91 -3.94
N LEU A 77 11.50 -12.07 -4.37
CA LEU A 77 11.92 -13.39 -3.91
C LEU A 77 12.29 -14.26 -5.10
N LYS A 78 13.21 -15.22 -4.88
CA LYS A 78 13.63 -16.18 -5.90
C LYS A 78 13.72 -17.59 -5.34
N THR A 79 13.42 -18.57 -6.19
CA THR A 79 13.79 -19.98 -5.93
C THR A 79 15.29 -20.21 -6.18
N GLU A 80 15.80 -21.38 -5.83
CA GLU A 80 17.17 -21.77 -6.15
C GLU A 80 17.44 -21.80 -7.66
N GLU A 81 16.41 -22.09 -8.48
CA GLU A 81 16.48 -22.08 -9.94
C GLU A 81 16.29 -20.67 -10.53
N ASN A 82 16.36 -19.63 -9.70
CA ASN A 82 16.20 -18.23 -10.10
C ASN A 82 14.80 -17.86 -10.64
N ARG A 83 13.76 -18.65 -10.39
CA ARG A 83 12.38 -18.21 -10.65
C ARG A 83 12.05 -17.05 -9.72
N HIS A 84 11.67 -15.91 -10.29
CA HIS A 84 11.44 -14.70 -9.55
C HIS A 84 9.95 -14.48 -9.28
N PHE A 85 9.66 -14.01 -8.05
CA PHE A 85 8.34 -13.58 -7.60
C PHE A 85 8.42 -12.19 -6.95
N GLY A 86 7.43 -11.35 -7.25
CA GLY A 86 7.14 -10.15 -6.47
C GLY A 86 5.92 -10.38 -5.59
N TYR A 87 5.86 -9.79 -4.41
CA TYR A 87 4.66 -9.81 -3.60
C TYR A 87 4.42 -8.49 -2.89
N GLN A 88 3.15 -8.19 -2.61
CA GLN A 88 2.72 -7.13 -1.72
C GLN A 88 1.69 -7.72 -0.75
N LEU A 89 1.80 -7.37 0.52
CA LEU A 89 0.79 -7.63 1.54
C LEU A 89 0.62 -6.37 2.38
N THR A 90 -0.54 -5.75 2.29
CA THR A 90 -0.83 -4.51 3.01
C THR A 90 -2.05 -4.69 3.88
N PHE A 91 -1.97 -4.18 5.10
CA PHE A 91 -3.11 -4.04 6.00
C PHE A 91 -3.34 -2.55 6.26
N PHE A 92 -4.57 -2.11 6.08
CA PHE A 92 -5.01 -0.76 6.42
C PHE A 92 -6.00 -0.84 7.58
N ARG A 93 -5.89 0.07 8.54
CA ARG A 93 -6.90 0.30 9.56
C ARG A 93 -7.49 1.69 9.40
N ARG A 94 -8.81 1.76 9.44
CA ARG A 94 -9.57 2.99 9.54
C ARG A 94 -10.37 3.02 10.83
N GLY A 95 -10.07 4.00 11.70
CA GLY A 95 -10.89 4.29 12.88
C GLY A 95 -12.24 4.87 12.45
N LEU A 96 -13.30 4.38 13.06
CA LEU A 96 -14.64 4.92 12.86
C LEU A 96 -14.91 6.00 13.90
N PRO A 97 -15.51 7.15 13.52
CA PRO A 97 -15.91 8.14 14.48
C PRO A 97 -16.88 7.57 15.51
N ASN A 98 -16.59 7.77 16.77
CA ASN A 98 -17.45 7.33 17.88
C ASN A 98 -18.41 8.48 18.20
N ASN A 99 -19.68 8.35 17.87
CA ASN A 99 -20.71 9.38 18.09
C ASN A 99 -21.15 9.48 19.58
N ASN A 100 -20.25 9.23 20.53
CA ASN A 100 -20.50 9.26 21.99
C ASN A 100 -21.59 8.30 22.49
N GLU A 101 -22.17 7.49 21.65
CA GLU A 101 -23.08 6.44 22.03
C GLU A 101 -22.27 5.16 22.26
N LYS A 102 -22.23 4.68 23.51
CA LYS A 102 -21.71 3.32 23.79
C LYS A 102 -22.56 2.32 23.02
N ARG A 103 -22.03 1.83 21.94
CA ARG A 103 -22.65 0.75 21.17
C ARG A 103 -22.50 -0.54 21.97
N GLU A 104 -23.53 -0.98 22.67
CA GLU A 104 -23.54 -2.21 23.47
C GLU A 104 -23.52 -3.50 22.64
N SER A 105 -23.75 -3.37 21.34
CA SER A 105 -23.77 -4.51 20.43
C SER A 105 -22.38 -5.10 20.25
N LYS A 106 -22.23 -6.41 20.44
CA LYS A 106 -21.02 -7.16 20.11
C LYS A 106 -20.63 -7.09 18.63
N TRP A 107 -21.54 -6.63 17.78
CA TRP A 107 -21.32 -6.36 16.35
C TRP A 107 -20.82 -4.94 16.07
N ALA A 108 -20.79 -4.08 17.11
CA ALA A 108 -20.27 -2.74 16.93
C ALA A 108 -18.80 -2.80 16.53
N ALA A 109 -18.43 -2.00 15.54
CA ALA A 109 -17.05 -1.87 15.08
C ALA A 109 -16.53 -0.47 15.43
N GLU A 110 -15.34 -0.41 15.95
CA GLU A 110 -14.58 0.84 16.16
C GLU A 110 -13.57 1.06 15.04
N ASN A 111 -13.18 -0.03 14.37
CA ASN A 111 -12.22 -0.02 13.29
C ASN A 111 -12.69 -0.93 12.14
N ILE A 112 -12.39 -0.47 10.92
CA ILE A 112 -12.46 -1.28 9.71
C ILE A 112 -11.03 -1.57 9.27
N TYR A 113 -10.78 -2.81 8.89
CA TYR A 113 -9.53 -3.26 8.30
C TYR A 113 -9.77 -3.64 6.84
N MET A 114 -8.83 -3.25 6.00
CA MET A 114 -8.72 -3.66 4.61
C MET A 114 -7.37 -4.32 4.40
N GLY A 115 -7.33 -5.39 3.63
CA GLY A 115 -6.10 -6.08 3.25
C GLY A 115 -6.01 -6.21 1.74
N HIS A 116 -4.82 -5.93 1.20
CA HIS A 116 -4.45 -6.24 -0.17
C HIS A 116 -3.34 -7.28 -0.17
N PHE A 117 -3.50 -8.29 -0.99
CA PHE A 117 -2.47 -9.30 -1.23
C PHE A 117 -2.29 -9.47 -2.73
N THR A 118 -1.04 -9.30 -3.18
CA THR A 118 -0.67 -9.54 -4.58
C THR A 118 0.49 -10.50 -4.69
N LEU A 119 0.53 -11.26 -5.78
CA LEU A 119 1.66 -12.10 -6.16
C LEU A 119 1.92 -11.94 -7.65
N THR A 120 3.13 -11.50 -7.99
CA THR A 120 3.64 -11.42 -9.35
C THR A 120 4.50 -12.64 -9.63
N ASP A 121 4.11 -13.50 -10.55
CA ASP A 121 4.93 -14.59 -11.08
C ASP A 121 5.54 -14.16 -12.41
N THR A 122 6.78 -13.71 -12.38
CA THR A 122 7.44 -13.13 -13.55
C THR A 122 7.75 -14.16 -14.65
N THR A 123 7.91 -15.44 -14.27
CA THR A 123 8.16 -16.52 -15.22
C THR A 123 6.93 -16.83 -16.07
N ASN A 124 5.76 -16.80 -15.46
CA ASN A 124 4.49 -17.05 -16.16
C ASN A 124 3.82 -15.76 -16.66
N ASN A 125 4.40 -14.60 -16.40
CA ASN A 125 3.84 -13.28 -16.72
C ASN A 125 2.42 -13.12 -16.15
N THR A 126 2.21 -13.55 -14.87
CA THR A 126 0.92 -13.51 -14.21
C THR A 126 0.95 -12.66 -12.96
N PHE A 127 -0.14 -11.94 -12.74
CA PHE A 127 -0.37 -11.12 -11.56
C PHE A 127 -1.65 -11.59 -10.87
N HIS A 128 -1.53 -11.98 -9.61
CA HIS A 128 -2.66 -12.36 -8.76
C HIS A 128 -2.90 -11.26 -7.76
N GLN A 129 -4.17 -10.88 -7.59
CA GLN A 129 -4.56 -9.83 -6.66
C GLN A 129 -5.79 -10.25 -5.87
N PHE A 130 -5.80 -9.88 -4.59
CA PHE A 130 -6.88 -10.19 -3.67
C PHE A 130 -7.08 -9.02 -2.71
N GLU A 131 -8.33 -8.80 -2.34
CA GLU A 131 -8.75 -7.74 -1.43
C GLU A 131 -9.67 -8.32 -0.37
N LYS A 132 -9.51 -7.90 0.88
CA LYS A 132 -10.37 -8.25 2.01
C LYS A 132 -10.75 -7.05 2.82
N PHE A 133 -11.99 -7.10 3.33
CA PHE A 133 -12.48 -6.14 4.32
C PHE A 133 -13.03 -6.90 5.51
N ASN A 134 -12.70 -6.41 6.70
CA ASN A 134 -13.35 -6.88 7.91
C ASN A 134 -13.32 -5.80 9.00
N ARG A 135 -14.05 -6.02 10.06
CA ARG A 135 -14.11 -5.17 11.24
C ARG A 135 -13.48 -5.86 12.44
N ASN A 136 -13.13 -5.08 13.45
CA ASN A 136 -12.51 -5.62 14.68
C ASN A 136 -13.47 -6.37 15.60
N SER A 137 -14.73 -6.63 15.20
CA SER A 137 -15.68 -7.42 15.96
C SER A 137 -15.37 -8.91 15.84
N PHE A 138 -15.55 -9.68 16.93
CA PHE A 138 -15.34 -11.14 16.97
C PHE A 138 -13.94 -11.60 16.52
N ASN A 139 -12.95 -10.76 16.66
CA ASN A 139 -11.57 -11.05 16.23
C ASN A 139 -11.42 -11.41 14.74
N MET A 140 -12.36 -10.96 13.89
CA MET A 140 -12.30 -11.17 12.45
C MET A 140 -11.17 -10.38 11.81
N ALA A 141 -10.85 -9.21 12.35
CA ALA A 141 -9.67 -8.43 12.01
C ALA A 141 -9.17 -7.70 13.25
N GLY A 142 -7.90 -7.35 13.29
CA GLY A 142 -7.34 -6.64 14.42
C GLY A 142 -5.85 -6.39 14.31
N SER A 143 -5.32 -5.77 15.35
CA SER A 143 -3.89 -5.50 15.51
C SER A 143 -3.53 -5.34 17.00
N SER A 144 -2.29 -5.66 17.35
CA SER A 144 -1.77 -5.45 18.72
C SER A 144 -1.37 -3.98 18.92
N ASP A 145 -1.46 -3.51 20.16
CA ASP A 145 -0.94 -2.21 20.59
C ASP A 145 0.46 -2.28 21.19
N LYS A 146 1.08 -3.46 21.22
CA LYS A 146 2.38 -3.70 21.89
C LYS A 146 3.53 -3.97 20.94
N HIS A 147 3.24 -4.65 19.86
CA HIS A 147 4.22 -5.12 18.87
C HIS A 147 3.52 -5.33 17.53
N LEU A 148 4.25 -5.74 16.50
CA LEU A 148 3.71 -5.95 15.17
C LEU A 148 2.91 -7.25 15.13
N ASP A 149 1.60 -7.13 15.34
CA ASP A 149 0.60 -8.16 15.06
C ASP A 149 -0.57 -7.49 14.36
N VAL A 150 -0.90 -7.94 13.17
CA VAL A 150 -2.05 -7.48 12.39
C VAL A 150 -2.64 -8.63 11.61
N TRP A 151 -3.97 -8.69 11.53
CA TRP A 151 -4.67 -9.77 10.82
C TRP A 151 -6.01 -9.35 10.24
N ILE A 152 -6.40 -10.03 9.18
CA ILE A 152 -7.75 -10.05 8.61
C ILE A 152 -8.07 -11.50 8.26
N ASP A 153 -9.01 -12.12 8.95
CA ASP A 153 -9.32 -13.56 8.87
C ASP A 153 -8.07 -14.42 9.07
N LYS A 154 -7.61 -15.05 7.97
CA LYS A 154 -6.43 -15.92 7.97
C LYS A 154 -5.18 -15.25 7.37
N TRP A 155 -5.28 -13.99 6.94
CA TRP A 155 -4.11 -13.22 6.55
C TRP A 155 -3.54 -12.55 7.78
N PHE A 156 -2.25 -12.68 8.00
CA PHE A 156 -1.63 -12.09 9.17
C PHE A 156 -0.14 -11.80 8.97
N VAL A 157 0.33 -10.87 9.76
CA VAL A 157 1.74 -10.69 10.10
C VAL A 157 1.83 -10.63 11.62
N THR A 158 2.65 -11.49 12.21
CA THR A 158 2.82 -11.56 13.67
C THR A 158 4.28 -11.65 14.05
N THR A 159 4.64 -11.00 15.16
CA THR A 159 5.95 -11.15 15.77
C THR A 159 6.10 -12.59 16.30
N ASP A 160 7.25 -13.22 16.03
CA ASP A 160 7.51 -14.55 16.57
C ASP A 160 7.66 -14.51 18.09
N SER A 161 7.00 -15.43 18.80
CA SER A 161 6.99 -15.45 20.26
C SER A 161 8.35 -15.75 20.89
N ASN A 162 9.27 -16.39 20.15
CA ASN A 162 10.58 -16.80 20.61
C ASN A 162 11.70 -15.88 20.11
N ASN A 163 11.46 -15.15 19.00
CA ASN A 163 12.41 -14.24 18.41
C ASN A 163 11.71 -12.93 18.01
N PRO A 164 11.80 -11.85 18.80
CA PRO A 164 11.13 -10.58 18.49
C PRO A 164 11.69 -9.85 17.26
N LEU A 165 12.81 -10.30 16.70
CA LEU A 165 13.38 -9.79 15.44
C LEU A 165 12.78 -10.49 14.21
N MET A 166 11.96 -11.53 14.43
CA MET A 166 11.36 -12.34 13.37
C MET A 166 9.86 -12.09 13.29
N LEU A 167 9.37 -11.93 12.06
CA LEU A 167 7.94 -11.86 11.76
C LEU A 167 7.51 -13.12 10.98
N ASN A 168 6.37 -13.66 11.34
CA ASN A 168 5.69 -14.70 10.59
C ASN A 168 4.60 -14.05 9.73
N VAL A 169 4.62 -14.30 8.43
CA VAL A 169 3.70 -13.73 7.44
C VAL A 169 2.93 -14.85 6.77
N SER A 170 1.61 -14.72 6.70
CA SER A 170 0.78 -15.67 5.96
C SER A 170 -0.39 -14.96 5.27
N ALA A 171 -0.60 -15.29 4.01
CA ALA A 171 -1.82 -14.94 3.28
C ALA A 171 -2.20 -16.09 2.34
N LYS A 172 -3.50 -16.38 2.25
CA LYS A 172 -4.02 -17.43 1.37
C LYS A 172 -5.37 -17.04 0.79
N GLU A 173 -5.48 -17.10 -0.55
CA GLU A 173 -6.71 -16.87 -1.28
C GLU A 173 -6.71 -17.61 -2.61
N SER A 174 -7.85 -18.25 -2.95
CA SER A 174 -8.12 -18.83 -4.28
C SER A 174 -6.97 -19.69 -4.87
N GLY A 175 -6.34 -20.53 -4.04
CA GLY A 175 -5.24 -21.42 -4.47
C GLY A 175 -3.86 -20.77 -4.51
N ILE A 176 -3.75 -19.48 -4.16
CA ILE A 176 -2.49 -18.76 -4.00
C ILE A 176 -2.21 -18.59 -2.52
N SER A 177 -0.98 -18.86 -2.07
CA SER A 177 -0.59 -18.56 -0.70
C SER A 177 0.87 -18.21 -0.56
N ILE A 178 1.17 -17.43 0.48
CA ILE A 178 2.51 -17.15 0.98
C ILE A 178 2.58 -17.54 2.44
N ASN A 179 3.72 -18.11 2.85
CA ASN A 179 4.08 -18.34 4.24
C ASN A 179 5.56 -18.01 4.38
N PHE A 180 5.87 -16.90 5.03
CA PHE A 180 7.23 -16.37 5.12
C PHE A 180 7.65 -16.14 6.56
N GLN A 181 8.97 -16.23 6.76
CA GLN A 181 9.66 -15.66 7.92
C GLN A 181 10.50 -14.48 7.42
N LEU A 182 10.33 -13.34 8.09
CA LEU A 182 11.06 -12.11 7.81
C LEU A 182 11.93 -11.80 9.02
N GLU A 183 13.20 -11.52 8.80
CA GLU A 183 14.14 -11.17 9.85
C GLU A 183 14.92 -9.91 9.50
N SER A 184 15.07 -8.99 10.46
CA SER A 184 15.93 -7.82 10.30
C SER A 184 16.67 -7.56 11.59
N ASP A 185 17.96 -7.33 11.47
CA ASP A 185 18.87 -6.88 12.55
C ASP A 185 19.03 -5.35 12.56
N ARG A 186 18.31 -4.64 11.69
CA ARG A 186 18.43 -3.18 11.53
C ARG A 186 17.35 -2.45 12.29
N ASP A 187 17.74 -1.33 12.88
CA ASP A 187 16.79 -0.39 13.45
C ASP A 187 15.87 0.19 12.36
N PRO A 188 14.60 0.49 12.69
CA PRO A 188 13.69 1.19 11.80
C PRO A 188 14.28 2.55 11.36
N VAL A 189 14.12 2.87 10.09
CA VAL A 189 14.58 4.13 9.50
C VAL A 189 13.45 5.13 9.49
N LEU A 190 13.56 6.17 10.31
CA LEU A 190 12.56 7.22 10.42
C LEU A 190 12.55 8.09 9.16
N GLN A 191 11.39 8.22 8.50
CA GLN A 191 11.23 9.02 7.30
C GLN A 191 10.89 10.48 7.62
N GLY A 192 11.12 11.39 6.68
CA GLY A 192 10.94 12.83 6.94
C GLY A 192 11.84 13.35 8.04
N ASP A 193 11.38 14.32 8.82
CA ASP A 193 12.13 14.85 9.97
C ASP A 193 11.90 13.97 11.20
N ASN A 194 12.81 13.03 11.45
CA ASN A 194 12.75 12.09 12.58
C ASN A 194 11.41 11.36 12.71
N GLY A 195 10.85 10.91 11.55
CA GLY A 195 9.60 10.22 11.48
C GLY A 195 8.36 11.12 11.30
N TYR A 196 8.54 12.42 11.31
CA TYR A 196 7.50 13.39 10.95
C TYR A 196 7.54 13.68 9.45
N SER A 197 6.66 13.06 8.69
CA SER A 197 6.61 13.17 7.23
C SER A 197 5.51 14.13 6.80
N VAL A 198 5.89 15.32 6.36
CA VAL A 198 4.96 16.34 5.87
C VAL A 198 4.41 15.92 4.51
N LYS A 199 3.08 15.90 4.37
CA LYS A 199 2.38 15.59 3.11
C LYS A 199 1.83 16.85 2.44
N SER A 200 1.46 17.86 3.20
CA SER A 200 1.07 19.18 2.68
C SER A 200 1.31 20.26 3.71
N ARG A 201 1.97 21.34 3.28
CA ARG A 201 2.15 22.53 4.13
C ARG A 201 0.90 23.42 4.21
N LYS A 202 0.06 23.40 3.16
CA LYS A 202 -1.17 24.20 3.10
C LYS A 202 -2.20 23.75 4.11
N GLU A 203 -2.34 22.43 4.31
CA GLU A 203 -3.36 21.83 5.15
C GLU A 203 -2.79 21.25 6.46
N ASN A 204 -1.51 21.52 6.78
CA ASN A 204 -0.80 20.95 7.92
C ASN A 204 -0.93 19.41 7.96
N SER A 205 -0.90 18.78 6.77
CA SER A 205 -1.02 17.34 6.64
C SER A 205 0.34 16.70 6.84
N ALA A 206 0.41 15.73 7.74
CA ALA A 206 1.60 14.97 8.02
C ALA A 206 1.24 13.57 8.52
N SER A 207 2.20 12.66 8.46
CA SER A 207 2.12 11.33 9.06
C SER A 207 3.33 11.07 9.95
N TYR A 208 3.20 10.11 10.87
CA TYR A 208 4.35 9.42 11.44
C TYR A 208 4.69 8.26 10.52
N TYR A 209 5.96 8.19 10.08
CA TYR A 209 6.38 7.28 9.05
C TYR A 209 7.78 6.73 9.33
N TYR A 210 7.93 5.42 9.29
CA TYR A 210 9.21 4.76 9.27
C TYR A 210 9.20 3.56 8.32
N SER A 211 10.40 3.14 7.91
CA SER A 211 10.62 1.94 7.09
C SER A 211 11.55 0.96 7.80
N VAL A 212 11.37 -0.34 7.54
CA VAL A 212 12.39 -1.36 7.71
C VAL A 212 12.76 -1.85 6.30
N PRO A 213 13.79 -1.25 5.69
CA PRO A 213 14.01 -1.40 4.25
C PRO A 213 14.44 -2.79 3.83
N ARG A 214 15.11 -3.53 4.71
CA ARG A 214 15.77 -4.77 4.33
C ARG A 214 15.54 -5.84 5.40
N MET A 215 14.59 -6.72 5.09
CA MET A 215 14.27 -7.88 5.92
C MET A 215 14.59 -9.14 5.11
N ASP A 216 15.51 -9.96 5.60
CA ASP A 216 15.80 -11.27 5.01
C ASP A 216 14.54 -12.12 5.06
N THR A 217 14.14 -12.63 3.92
CA THR A 217 12.88 -13.35 3.74
C THR A 217 13.13 -14.76 3.27
N THR A 218 12.57 -15.73 3.95
CA THR A 218 12.55 -17.15 3.54
C THR A 218 11.14 -17.71 3.69
N GLY A 219 10.80 -18.72 2.91
CA GLY A 219 9.53 -19.42 3.06
C GLY A 219 9.01 -20.05 1.78
N ILE A 220 7.70 -20.19 1.71
CA ILE A 220 7.02 -20.95 0.65
C ILE A 220 5.97 -20.07 -0.02
N ILE A 221 5.99 -20.06 -1.34
CA ILE A 221 4.90 -19.61 -2.20
C ILE A 221 4.19 -20.85 -2.74
N SER A 222 2.84 -20.90 -2.62
CA SER A 222 2.06 -21.95 -3.26
C SER A 222 1.17 -21.36 -4.34
N ILE A 223 1.18 -21.95 -5.52
CA ILE A 223 0.32 -21.60 -6.66
C ILE A 223 -0.39 -22.89 -7.08
N SER A 224 -1.69 -22.98 -6.81
CA SER A 224 -2.49 -24.22 -6.95
C SER A 224 -1.86 -25.36 -6.14
N ASP A 225 -1.41 -26.42 -6.79
CA ASP A 225 -0.82 -27.61 -6.15
C ASP A 225 0.71 -27.59 -6.14
N ARG A 226 1.35 -26.49 -6.53
CA ARG A 226 2.81 -26.35 -6.58
C ARG A 226 3.33 -25.45 -5.49
N ASN A 227 4.35 -25.91 -4.81
CA ASN A 227 5.09 -25.15 -3.81
C ASN A 227 6.45 -24.73 -4.35
N TYR A 228 6.86 -23.52 -3.99
CA TYR A 228 8.15 -22.94 -4.35
C TYR A 228 8.82 -22.45 -3.07
N ASP A 229 9.95 -23.07 -2.71
CA ASP A 229 10.82 -22.56 -1.67
C ASP A 229 11.52 -21.30 -2.20
N VAL A 230 11.41 -20.21 -1.46
CA VAL A 230 11.88 -18.90 -1.88
C VAL A 230 12.71 -18.22 -0.82
N LYS A 231 13.63 -17.37 -1.28
CA LYS A 231 14.39 -16.42 -0.45
C LYS A 231 14.54 -15.08 -1.15
N GLY A 232 14.72 -14.03 -0.38
CA GLY A 232 14.95 -12.69 -0.93
C GLY A 232 14.83 -11.61 0.13
N MET A 233 14.36 -10.44 -0.27
CA MET A 233 14.26 -9.26 0.60
C MET A 233 12.83 -8.74 0.62
N THR A 234 12.40 -8.30 1.80
CA THR A 234 11.17 -7.58 2.03
C THR A 234 11.45 -6.18 2.55
N TRP A 235 10.65 -5.24 2.09
CA TRP A 235 10.52 -3.89 2.61
C TRP A 235 9.28 -3.80 3.48
N LEU A 236 9.35 -3.12 4.62
CA LEU A 236 8.20 -2.73 5.44
C LEU A 236 8.14 -1.22 5.52
N ASP A 237 6.97 -0.65 5.17
CA ASP A 237 6.58 0.70 5.56
C ASP A 237 5.48 0.66 6.61
N ARG A 238 5.64 1.52 7.59
CA ARG A 238 4.68 1.71 8.67
C ARG A 238 4.37 3.19 8.79
N GLU A 239 3.08 3.51 8.63
CA GLU A 239 2.66 4.90 8.61
C GLU A 239 1.30 5.07 9.27
N TRP A 240 1.10 6.17 10.02
CA TRP A 240 -0.19 6.51 10.61
C TRP A 240 -0.41 8.01 10.64
N THR A 241 -1.68 8.40 10.45
CA THR A 241 -2.09 9.79 10.37
C THR A 241 -3.58 9.97 10.68
N SER A 242 -3.99 11.21 10.93
CA SER A 242 -5.40 11.61 10.92
C SER A 242 -5.71 12.61 9.81
N ASN A 243 -4.67 13.22 9.24
CA ASN A 243 -4.76 14.18 8.15
C ASN A 243 -4.03 13.61 6.94
N GLY A 244 -4.77 13.05 6.01
CA GLY A 244 -4.22 12.44 4.81
C GLY A 244 -3.74 13.45 3.77
N LEU A 245 -4.00 13.19 2.51
CA LEU A 245 -3.62 14.06 1.40
C LEU A 245 -4.42 15.37 1.39
N ALA A 246 -3.79 16.44 0.92
CA ALA A 246 -4.45 17.71 0.66
C ALA A 246 -5.43 17.58 -0.52
N LYS A 247 -6.43 18.46 -0.56
CA LYS A 247 -7.50 18.44 -1.57
C LYS A 247 -7.00 18.66 -2.99
N ASP A 248 -5.90 19.39 -3.15
CA ASP A 248 -5.27 19.65 -4.45
C ASP A 248 -4.26 18.58 -4.88
N GLN A 249 -4.01 17.56 -4.06
CA GLN A 249 -3.19 16.41 -4.41
C GLN A 249 -4.04 15.34 -5.08
N GLU A 250 -3.57 14.80 -6.21
CA GLU A 250 -4.27 13.81 -7.02
C GLU A 250 -3.85 12.38 -6.69
N GLY A 251 -2.60 12.20 -6.23
CA GLY A 251 -2.03 10.90 -5.89
C GLY A 251 -0.55 10.96 -5.61
N TRP A 252 0.05 9.79 -5.55
CA TRP A 252 1.50 9.65 -5.37
C TRP A 252 2.07 8.52 -6.22
N ASP A 253 3.36 8.65 -6.48
CA ASP A 253 4.22 7.60 -6.98
C ASP A 253 5.25 7.30 -5.88
N TRP A 254 5.20 6.11 -5.32
CA TRP A 254 6.12 5.65 -4.27
C TRP A 254 7.06 4.58 -4.81
N PHE A 255 8.30 4.62 -4.34
CA PHE A 255 9.36 3.69 -4.75
C PHE A 255 10.13 3.21 -3.52
N GLY A 256 10.27 1.90 -3.37
CA GLY A 256 11.18 1.24 -2.43
C GLY A 256 12.16 0.36 -3.19
N LEU A 257 13.44 0.73 -3.17
CA LEU A 257 14.48 0.15 -4.02
C LEU A 257 15.59 -0.48 -3.19
N HIS A 258 15.99 -1.70 -3.54
CA HIS A 258 17.14 -2.41 -2.99
C HIS A 258 18.23 -2.54 -4.06
N LEU A 259 19.39 -1.92 -3.84
CA LEU A 259 20.55 -2.09 -4.71
C LEU A 259 21.45 -3.23 -4.22
N ASP A 260 22.19 -3.84 -5.13
CA ASP A 260 23.06 -5.00 -4.86
C ASP A 260 24.30 -4.64 -3.98
N ASN A 261 24.68 -3.37 -3.94
CA ASN A 261 25.69 -2.83 -3.03
C ASN A 261 25.17 -2.50 -1.61
N LYS A 262 23.95 -2.95 -1.27
CA LYS A 262 23.28 -2.74 0.02
C LYS A 262 22.84 -1.30 0.30
N ILE A 263 22.82 -0.43 -0.69
CA ILE A 263 22.10 0.84 -0.62
C ILE A 263 20.62 0.56 -0.83
N ASP A 264 19.80 1.16 0.02
CA ASP A 264 18.35 1.15 -0.10
C ASP A 264 17.85 2.58 -0.32
N ILE A 265 16.84 2.76 -1.15
CA ILE A 265 16.31 4.08 -1.47
C ILE A 265 14.78 4.02 -1.39
N MET A 266 14.21 4.90 -0.59
CA MET A 266 12.79 5.20 -0.64
C MET A 266 12.61 6.63 -1.11
N PHE A 267 11.66 6.86 -2.00
CA PHE A 267 11.17 8.19 -2.29
C PHE A 267 9.72 8.13 -2.78
N TYR A 268 9.04 9.26 -2.63
CA TYR A 268 7.72 9.43 -3.19
C TYR A 268 7.57 10.82 -3.82
N GLN A 269 6.78 10.88 -4.87
CA GLN A 269 6.31 12.13 -5.46
C GLN A 269 4.81 12.26 -5.24
N LEU A 270 4.39 13.36 -4.63
CA LEU A 270 2.98 13.75 -4.51
C LEU A 270 2.60 14.56 -5.74
N ARG A 271 1.60 14.10 -6.49
CA ARG A 271 1.13 14.80 -7.69
C ARG A 271 -0.01 15.74 -7.34
N LEU A 272 0.06 16.95 -7.90
CA LEU A 272 -1.00 17.96 -7.79
C LEU A 272 -1.94 17.87 -8.99
N GLN A 273 -3.20 18.23 -8.81
CA GLN A 273 -4.20 18.35 -9.88
C GLN A 273 -3.75 19.33 -10.99
N SER A 274 -2.83 20.24 -10.70
CA SER A 274 -2.20 21.12 -11.69
C SER A 274 -1.21 20.41 -12.64
N GLY A 275 -0.92 19.12 -12.40
CA GLY A 275 0.11 18.37 -13.12
C GLY A 275 1.54 18.58 -12.58
N ASN A 276 1.74 19.43 -11.56
CA ASN A 276 3.02 19.64 -10.92
C ASN A 276 3.27 18.63 -9.79
N ILE A 277 4.53 18.49 -9.38
CA ILE A 277 4.94 17.74 -8.21
C ILE A 277 4.90 18.66 -6.98
N ASP A 278 4.29 18.19 -5.88
CA ASP A 278 4.27 18.91 -4.62
C ASP A 278 5.69 18.99 -4.02
N SER A 279 6.04 20.15 -3.52
CA SER A 279 7.34 20.42 -2.90
C SER A 279 7.61 19.61 -1.61
N THR A 280 6.59 18.98 -1.03
CA THR A 280 6.72 18.09 0.12
C THR A 280 7.10 16.65 -0.28
N SER A 281 7.18 16.38 -1.59
CA SER A 281 7.76 15.12 -2.10
C SER A 281 9.16 14.92 -1.55
N SER A 282 9.44 13.74 -1.07
CA SER A 282 10.71 13.47 -0.38
C SER A 282 11.10 12.00 -0.43
N GLY A 283 12.30 11.70 0.04
CA GLY A 283 12.81 10.36 0.12
C GLY A 283 13.99 10.23 1.07
N ARG A 284 14.58 9.05 1.08
CA ARG A 284 15.75 8.73 1.88
C ARG A 284 16.64 7.71 1.19
N MET A 285 17.91 7.98 1.12
CA MET A 285 18.94 7.02 0.73
C MET A 285 19.58 6.45 1.99
N ILE A 286 19.69 5.12 2.08
CA ILE A 286 20.08 4.38 3.28
C ILE A 286 21.26 3.50 2.91
N ASN A 287 22.35 3.61 3.68
CA ASN A 287 23.55 2.77 3.54
C ASN A 287 23.97 2.26 4.91
N GLY A 288 23.60 1.02 5.23
CA GLY A 288 23.81 0.43 6.54
C GLY A 288 23.07 1.21 7.63
N LYS A 289 23.79 1.76 8.60
CA LYS A 289 23.24 2.62 9.69
C LYS A 289 23.13 4.10 9.30
N ASN A 290 23.73 4.49 8.18
CA ASN A 290 23.70 5.88 7.73
C ASN A 290 22.51 6.09 6.79
N SER A 291 21.87 7.24 6.92
CA SER A 291 20.81 7.62 5.98
C SER A 291 20.86 9.11 5.68
N ILE A 292 20.48 9.47 4.47
CA ILE A 292 20.47 10.83 3.97
C ILE A 292 19.04 11.15 3.51
N GLN A 293 18.47 12.22 4.06
CA GLN A 293 17.20 12.75 3.61
C GLN A 293 17.34 13.33 2.20
N LEU A 294 16.41 12.96 1.33
CA LEU A 294 16.29 13.49 -0.02
C LEU A 294 15.05 14.40 -0.07
N ASN A 295 15.27 15.66 -0.39
CA ASN A 295 14.18 16.59 -0.71
C ASN A 295 13.89 16.55 -2.21
N ASN A 296 12.75 17.08 -2.62
CA ASN A 296 12.33 17.14 -4.02
C ASN A 296 13.39 17.70 -5.01
N GLU A 297 14.31 18.53 -4.51
CA GLU A 297 15.40 19.12 -5.29
C GLU A 297 16.64 18.21 -5.42
N ASN A 298 16.74 17.13 -4.62
CA ASN A 298 17.91 16.27 -4.56
C ASN A 298 17.84 15.08 -5.52
N PHE A 299 16.69 14.79 -6.07
CA PHE A 299 16.47 13.71 -7.03
C PHE A 299 15.57 14.14 -8.18
N GLN A 300 15.76 13.51 -9.32
CA GLN A 300 14.97 13.72 -10.53
C GLN A 300 14.43 12.39 -11.01
N ILE A 301 13.14 12.34 -11.33
CA ILE A 301 12.50 11.19 -11.92
C ILE A 301 11.92 11.61 -13.26
N SER A 302 12.25 10.85 -14.29
CA SER A 302 11.70 10.99 -15.64
C SER A 302 10.92 9.74 -15.99
N VAL A 303 9.67 9.91 -16.37
CA VAL A 303 8.86 8.81 -16.94
C VAL A 303 9.26 8.61 -18.39
N ILE A 304 9.74 7.42 -18.73
CA ILE A 304 10.26 7.10 -20.06
C ILE A 304 9.23 6.40 -20.92
N ASP A 305 8.34 5.60 -20.29
CA ASP A 305 7.32 4.84 -21.00
C ASP A 305 6.05 4.72 -20.14
N HIS A 306 4.95 4.33 -20.79
CA HIS A 306 3.67 4.12 -20.15
C HIS A 306 3.07 2.77 -20.58
N TRP A 307 2.25 2.23 -19.72
CA TRP A 307 1.42 1.07 -19.99
C TRP A 307 -0.05 1.44 -19.80
N GLU A 308 -0.88 1.09 -20.77
CA GLU A 308 -2.33 1.25 -20.69
C GLU A 308 -2.98 -0.07 -20.27
N SER A 309 -3.74 -0.04 -19.18
CA SER A 309 -4.43 -1.22 -18.70
C SER A 309 -5.49 -1.67 -19.71
N PRO A 310 -5.43 -2.92 -20.20
CA PRO A 310 -6.45 -3.44 -21.10
C PRO A 310 -7.81 -3.61 -20.44
N LEU A 311 -7.86 -3.62 -19.10
CA LEU A 311 -9.10 -3.79 -18.34
C LEU A 311 -9.76 -2.46 -18.02
N THR A 312 -8.98 -1.45 -17.63
CA THR A 312 -9.51 -0.19 -17.10
C THR A 312 -9.31 1.00 -18.05
N GLY A 313 -8.41 0.87 -19.04
CA GLY A 313 -8.02 1.96 -19.93
C GLY A 313 -7.15 3.02 -19.25
N ILE A 314 -6.77 2.80 -17.97
CA ILE A 314 -5.90 3.73 -17.25
C ILE A 314 -4.47 3.60 -17.77
N ARG A 315 -3.83 4.75 -17.98
CA ARG A 315 -2.47 4.84 -18.46
C ARG A 315 -1.51 5.14 -17.31
N TYR A 316 -0.73 4.14 -16.91
CA TYR A 316 0.27 4.24 -15.84
C TYR A 316 1.67 4.48 -16.41
N PRO A 317 2.53 5.25 -15.72
CA PRO A 317 3.98 5.18 -15.95
C PRO A 317 4.47 3.73 -15.83
N SER A 318 5.40 3.34 -16.71
CA SER A 318 5.88 1.93 -16.74
C SER A 318 7.39 1.79 -16.88
N LYS A 319 8.12 2.89 -17.05
CA LYS A 319 9.59 2.92 -17.00
C LYS A 319 10.03 4.28 -16.50
N TRP A 320 11.09 4.28 -15.71
CA TRP A 320 11.58 5.51 -15.10
C TRP A 320 13.12 5.58 -15.18
N GLU A 321 13.62 6.81 -15.28
CA GLU A 321 15.00 7.15 -14.96
C GLU A 321 15.00 7.96 -13.67
N LEU A 322 15.78 7.50 -12.68
CA LEU A 322 16.03 8.19 -11.42
C LEU A 322 17.47 8.68 -11.40
N SER A 323 17.67 9.97 -11.18
CA SER A 323 18.97 10.57 -10.94
C SER A 323 19.06 11.19 -9.54
N ILE A 324 20.16 10.93 -8.82
CA ILE A 324 20.53 11.61 -7.58
C ILE A 324 21.97 12.18 -7.78
N PRO A 325 22.10 13.36 -8.43
CA PRO A 325 23.38 13.85 -8.94
C PRO A 325 24.45 14.02 -7.87
N ASN A 326 24.08 14.50 -6.68
CA ASN A 326 25.01 14.70 -5.55
C ASN A 326 25.63 13.40 -5.02
N HIS A 327 25.08 12.26 -5.42
CA HIS A 327 25.54 10.92 -5.06
C HIS A 327 26.03 10.12 -6.26
N GLY A 328 26.08 10.75 -7.45
CA GLY A 328 26.51 10.11 -8.70
C GLY A 328 25.66 8.89 -9.08
N LEU A 329 24.38 8.87 -8.68
CA LEU A 329 23.47 7.74 -8.87
C LEU A 329 22.56 8.01 -10.08
N GLU A 330 22.59 7.08 -11.03
CA GLU A 330 21.74 7.06 -12.22
C GLU A 330 21.12 5.66 -12.37
N LEU A 331 19.80 5.56 -12.27
CA LEU A 331 19.08 4.28 -12.31
C LEU A 331 18.02 4.28 -13.41
N ALA A 332 17.93 3.19 -14.15
CA ALA A 332 16.79 2.84 -14.97
C ALA A 332 15.95 1.80 -14.24
N ILE A 333 14.66 2.07 -14.06
CA ILE A 333 13.71 1.26 -13.31
C ILE A 333 12.66 0.72 -14.29
N HIS A 334 12.47 -0.58 -14.32
CA HIS A 334 11.56 -1.28 -15.21
C HIS A 334 10.69 -2.27 -14.47
N PRO A 335 9.36 -2.33 -14.71
CA PRO A 335 8.53 -3.40 -14.16
C PRO A 335 9.01 -4.76 -14.65
N TYR A 336 8.95 -5.78 -13.82
CA TYR A 336 9.17 -7.16 -14.27
C TYR A 336 8.08 -7.61 -15.26
N ILE A 337 6.84 -7.19 -15.01
CA ILE A 337 5.71 -7.31 -15.92
C ILE A 337 4.89 -6.02 -15.86
N SER A 338 4.27 -5.63 -16.97
CA SER A 338 3.55 -4.34 -17.01
C SER A 338 2.21 -4.39 -16.28
N ASN A 339 1.50 -5.53 -16.37
CA ASN A 339 0.19 -5.68 -15.74
C ASN A 339 0.34 -6.09 -14.27
N GLN A 340 0.41 -5.09 -13.40
CA GLN A 340 0.39 -5.24 -11.93
C GLN A 340 -0.63 -4.26 -11.30
N GLU A 341 -1.74 -4.01 -12.02
CA GLU A 341 -2.83 -3.16 -11.55
C GLU A 341 -3.74 -3.91 -10.60
N LEU A 342 -4.02 -3.34 -9.41
CA LEU A 342 -5.10 -3.76 -8.55
C LEU A 342 -6.41 -3.13 -9.03
N THR A 343 -7.43 -3.97 -9.23
CA THR A 343 -8.73 -3.58 -9.78
C THR A 343 -9.88 -3.86 -8.81
N GLY A 344 -9.59 -3.98 -7.52
CA GLY A 344 -10.54 -4.13 -6.43
C GLY A 344 -11.39 -2.88 -6.19
N LEU A 345 -11.91 -2.72 -4.98
CA LEU A 345 -12.63 -1.51 -4.58
C LEU A 345 -11.73 -0.27 -4.65
N PHE A 346 -10.43 -0.43 -4.37
CA PHE A 346 -9.43 0.61 -4.54
C PHE A 346 -8.52 0.25 -5.71
N ARG A 347 -8.43 1.17 -6.66
CA ARG A 347 -7.65 0.97 -7.88
C ARG A 347 -6.32 1.71 -7.78
N TYR A 348 -5.23 1.01 -8.04
CA TYR A 348 -3.88 1.54 -8.14
C TYR A 348 -2.95 0.51 -8.79
N TRP A 349 -1.77 0.91 -9.23
CA TRP A 349 -0.77 0.00 -9.76
C TRP A 349 0.26 -0.30 -8.67
N GLU A 350 0.63 -1.57 -8.50
CA GLU A 350 1.45 -2.06 -7.41
C GLU A 350 2.38 -3.15 -7.91
N GLY A 351 3.65 -2.81 -8.19
CA GLY A 351 4.46 -3.72 -8.96
C GLY A 351 5.92 -3.87 -8.59
N ALA A 352 6.38 -5.13 -8.70
CA ALA A 352 7.79 -5.48 -8.62
C ALA A 352 8.55 -4.93 -9.83
N VAL A 353 9.71 -4.30 -9.57
CA VAL A 353 10.57 -3.68 -10.58
C VAL A 353 12.00 -4.18 -10.50
N GLN A 354 12.68 -4.21 -11.65
CA GLN A 354 14.11 -4.42 -11.77
C GLN A 354 14.84 -3.10 -12.00
N ILE A 355 16.08 -3.03 -11.55
CA ILE A 355 16.88 -1.84 -11.58
C ILE A 355 18.22 -2.14 -12.23
N ASN A 356 18.64 -1.24 -13.14
CA ASN A 356 19.97 -1.23 -13.71
C ASN A 356 20.47 0.21 -13.71
N GLY A 357 21.75 0.43 -13.49
CA GLY A 357 22.28 1.79 -13.49
C GLY A 357 23.75 1.87 -13.13
N THR A 358 24.13 3.03 -12.65
CA THR A 358 25.49 3.29 -12.17
C THR A 358 25.50 4.12 -10.89
N ILE A 359 26.53 3.94 -10.09
CA ILE A 359 26.92 4.85 -9.01
C ILE A 359 28.35 5.30 -9.24
N ASN A 360 28.58 6.62 -9.42
CA ASN A 360 29.88 7.18 -9.79
C ASN A 360 30.51 6.47 -11.01
N GLY A 361 29.67 6.12 -12.00
CA GLY A 361 30.08 5.42 -13.21
C GLY A 361 30.29 3.90 -13.06
N THR A 362 30.23 3.35 -11.85
CA THR A 362 30.32 1.90 -11.60
C THR A 362 28.96 1.26 -11.79
N PRO A 363 28.84 0.20 -12.61
CA PRO A 363 27.59 -0.51 -12.82
C PRO A 363 26.99 -1.05 -11.52
N ILE A 364 25.67 -0.94 -11.39
CA ILE A 364 24.89 -1.43 -10.27
C ILE A 364 23.58 -2.02 -10.74
N THR A 365 23.07 -3.03 -10.03
CA THR A 365 21.77 -3.63 -10.27
C THR A 365 20.94 -3.64 -9.00
N GLY A 366 19.67 -3.99 -9.12
CA GLY A 366 18.79 -4.10 -7.97
C GLY A 366 17.39 -4.57 -8.33
N SER A 367 16.56 -4.59 -7.33
CA SER A 367 15.12 -4.82 -7.46
C SER A 367 14.37 -3.88 -6.50
N GLY A 368 13.10 -3.70 -6.72
CA GLY A 368 12.29 -2.83 -5.87
C GLY A 368 10.80 -3.06 -6.07
N TYR A 369 10.05 -2.14 -5.51
CA TYR A 369 8.61 -2.08 -5.67
C TYR A 369 8.18 -0.64 -5.93
N VAL A 370 7.14 -0.47 -6.75
CA VAL A 370 6.59 0.85 -7.10
C VAL A 370 5.09 0.80 -6.90
N GLU A 371 4.56 1.83 -6.25
CA GLU A 371 3.13 2.05 -6.07
C GLU A 371 2.73 3.35 -6.77
N LEU A 372 1.68 3.28 -7.61
CA LEU A 372 1.15 4.40 -8.38
C LEU A 372 -0.33 4.56 -8.07
N THR A 373 -0.71 5.67 -7.45
CA THR A 373 -2.09 5.95 -7.05
C THR A 373 -2.63 7.19 -7.76
N GLY A 374 -3.94 7.28 -8.00
CA GLY A 374 -4.57 8.49 -8.53
C GLY A 374 -4.38 8.73 -10.02
N TYR A 375 -4.28 7.66 -10.78
CA TYR A 375 -4.27 7.70 -12.25
C TYR A 375 -5.66 7.47 -12.83
#